data_d0345da738aa45d961ad9904e9dabd87
#
_entry.id   d0345da738aa45d961ad9904e9dabd87
#
_cell.length_a   1.000
_cell.length_b   1.000
_cell.length_c   1.000
_cell.angle_alpha   90.00
_cell.angle_beta   90.00
_cell.angle_gamma   90.00
#
_symmetry.space_group_name_H-M   'P 1'
#
loop_
_entity.id
_entity.type
_entity.pdbx_description
1 polymer ?
#
loop_
_entity_poly.entity_id
_entity_poly.type
_entity_poly.pdbx_seq_one_letter_code
_entity_poly.pdbx_strand_id
1 'polypeptide(L)'
;MKKANKALAALLALTMVTGSLAGCGSSNGSGKTETAPATEGTTETADAGASASGADTLVASSAHFEGKFSPFFAASAEDQHIVDMTQIPLVGSDRQGAIVEKGIEGETRSYNGTDYTYYTASDLEMTQNDDGSVYYDVTIRDDLTFSDGTPITIDDVIFSMYVYCDPTYDGSATLYSQPILGMDEYREGMATLSSLIAAAGEDNTDFSLWTEDQQTAFWAAVNDGGTAFAQEIVDYMAENGATDVTSAAAGWGFELADGATAKDFFMAIGNQYEWNFSSMEAETAGSALSDLIPEDVYNYSTVGVKTGDSADHIEGIQKTGDYSMRVVTTEVAANMIYQLSFAIAPLSYYGDASLYDYDNNKFGFEKGDLSKVRSVTTAPMGAGPYTFKEFSNGIVYLDSNPNYFLGEPKIKHLNFLETQEDDKVVGVESGTIDIADPSYSTEVRKQRRRQKRVKLLSSIMVSHQAPFRYAFLKR
;
A
#
# COMPACT_ATOMS: atom_id res chain seq x y z
N MET A 1 -19.42 -1.65 13.19
CA MET A 1 -19.30 -0.17 13.23
C MET A 1 -18.91 0.43 14.59
N LYS A 2 -19.16 -0.20 15.74
CA LYS A 2 -18.70 0.32 17.07
C LYS A 2 -17.28 -0.13 17.44
N LYS A 3 -16.73 -1.17 16.82
CA LYS A 3 -15.39 -1.73 17.11
C LYS A 3 -14.25 -0.99 16.37
N ALA A 4 -14.47 -0.52 15.15
CA ALA A 4 -13.49 0.25 14.38
C ALA A 4 -13.12 1.61 15.02
N ASN A 5 -14.03 2.20 15.77
CA ASN A 5 -13.78 3.51 16.42
C ASN A 5 -12.93 3.43 17.70
N LYS A 6 -12.70 2.21 18.25
CA LYS A 6 -11.89 2.04 19.46
C LYS A 6 -10.41 1.81 19.14
N ALA A 7 -10.10 1.09 18.08
CA ALA A 7 -8.72 0.92 17.57
C ALA A 7 -8.14 2.27 17.13
N LEU A 8 -8.94 3.09 16.44
CA LEU A 8 -8.54 4.45 16.04
C LEU A 8 -8.29 5.39 17.24
N ALA A 9 -8.98 5.19 18.37
CA ALA A 9 -8.78 5.99 19.57
C ALA A 9 -7.50 5.60 20.33
N ALA A 10 -7.06 4.34 20.25
CA ALA A 10 -5.81 3.87 20.84
C ALA A 10 -4.58 4.38 20.05
N LEU A 11 -4.65 4.37 18.72
CA LEU A 11 -3.59 4.94 17.86
C LEU A 11 -3.42 6.45 18.05
N LEU A 12 -4.53 7.21 18.29
CA LEU A 12 -4.48 8.65 18.56
C LEU A 12 -3.90 8.98 19.96
N ALA A 13 -3.93 8.05 20.92
CA ALA A 13 -3.35 8.24 22.24
C ALA A 13 -1.82 8.05 22.25
N LEU A 14 -1.27 7.24 21.35
CA LEU A 14 0.17 6.97 21.27
C LEU A 14 0.99 8.16 20.78
N THR A 15 0.40 9.06 20.00
CA THR A 15 1.07 10.27 19.48
C THR A 15 1.18 11.42 20.46
N MET A 16 0.60 11.32 21.67
CA MET A 16 0.62 12.42 22.65
C MET A 16 1.57 12.24 23.85
N VAL A 17 2.29 11.11 23.98
CA VAL A 17 3.10 10.84 25.19
C VAL A 17 4.61 11.06 24.99
N THR A 18 5.11 11.30 23.81
CA THR A 18 6.57 11.53 23.58
C THR A 18 7.03 12.98 23.71
N GLY A 19 6.21 13.89 24.22
CA GLY A 19 6.43 15.34 24.25
C GLY A 19 6.68 16.00 25.62
N SER A 20 7.14 15.31 26.68
CA SER A 20 7.40 16.04 27.93
C SER A 20 8.35 15.29 28.89
N LEU A 21 9.67 15.34 28.65
CA LEU A 21 10.71 15.20 29.68
C LEU A 21 12.03 15.82 29.23
N ALA A 22 12.13 17.13 29.29
CA ALA A 22 13.41 17.83 29.43
C ALA A 22 13.19 19.11 30.26
N GLY A 23 13.39 19.01 31.54
CA GLY A 23 13.34 20.12 32.50
C GLY A 23 14.53 20.08 33.45
N CYS A 24 15.42 21.01 33.27
CA CYS A 24 16.31 21.68 34.20
C CYS A 24 16.87 20.97 35.44
N GLY A 25 18.18 21.03 35.55
CA GLY A 25 18.93 20.87 36.81
C GLY A 25 20.37 21.31 36.67
N SER A 26 20.62 22.60 36.97
CA SER A 26 21.97 23.17 37.22
C SER A 26 22.57 22.63 38.52
N SER A 27 23.86 22.26 38.55
CA SER A 27 24.78 22.74 39.60
C SER A 27 26.25 22.31 39.35
N ASN A 28 27.13 23.24 39.59
CA ASN A 28 28.56 23.28 39.62
C ASN A 28 29.27 22.11 40.34
N GLY A 29 30.48 21.80 39.83
CA GLY A 29 31.51 21.08 40.59
C GLY A 29 32.79 20.85 39.79
N SER A 30 33.80 21.65 40.11
CA SER A 30 35.17 21.60 39.57
C SER A 30 35.93 20.32 39.85
N GLY A 31 36.77 19.87 38.93
CA GLY A 31 37.82 18.88 39.17
C GLY A 31 38.71 18.67 37.95
N LYS A 32 39.98 19.03 38.08
CA LYS A 32 41.02 19.08 37.07
C LYS A 32 41.66 17.72 36.74
N THR A 33 42.19 17.64 35.49
CA THR A 33 43.42 17.01 35.01
C THR A 33 43.34 15.49 34.71
N GLU A 34 43.65 15.03 33.52
CA GLU A 34 44.94 14.89 32.86
C GLU A 34 44.81 14.43 31.40
N THR A 35 45.76 14.86 30.61
CA THR A 35 45.92 14.72 29.17
C THR A 35 46.58 13.41 28.78
N ALA A 36 46.13 12.73 27.72
CA ALA A 36 46.97 11.92 26.82
C ALA A 36 46.23 11.71 25.47
N PRO A 37 46.88 11.34 24.35
CA PRO A 37 46.85 12.17 23.14
C PRO A 37 45.86 11.69 22.09
N ALA A 38 45.50 12.64 21.22
CA ALA A 38 44.61 12.50 20.04
C ALA A 38 45.13 11.46 19.05
N THR A 39 44.22 10.55 18.67
CA THR A 39 44.26 9.90 17.37
C THR A 39 43.23 10.61 16.52
N GLU A 40 43.65 11.32 15.50
CA GLU A 40 42.79 11.91 14.48
C GLU A 40 42.05 10.82 13.75
N GLY A 41 40.79 10.62 14.12
CA GLY A 41 39.80 9.96 13.31
C GLY A 41 39.05 11.03 12.54
N THR A 42 39.31 11.16 11.26
CA THR A 42 38.49 11.90 10.31
C THR A 42 37.05 11.40 10.38
N THR A 43 36.22 12.12 11.09
CA THR A 43 34.77 12.07 10.94
C THR A 43 34.49 12.75 9.61
N GLU A 44 34.31 11.96 8.56
CA GLU A 44 33.54 12.42 7.41
C GLU A 44 32.14 12.73 7.92
N THR A 45 31.87 13.98 8.15
CA THR A 45 30.53 14.50 8.15
C THR A 45 30.00 14.20 6.74
N ALA A 46 29.12 13.19 6.62
CA ALA A 46 28.32 13.04 5.46
C ALA A 46 27.55 14.37 5.30
N ASP A 47 28.02 15.15 4.37
CA ASP A 47 27.30 16.30 3.85
C ASP A 47 26.05 15.71 3.18
N ALA A 48 24.92 15.74 3.90
CA ALA A 48 23.63 15.51 3.32
C ALA A 48 23.40 16.69 2.36
N GLY A 49 23.96 16.55 1.17
CA GLY A 49 23.75 17.46 0.06
C GLY A 49 22.27 17.41 -0.29
N ALA A 50 21.49 18.26 0.40
CA ALA A 50 20.16 18.63 -0.06
C ALA A 50 20.34 19.10 -1.50
N SER A 51 19.85 18.30 -2.44
CA SER A 51 19.87 18.62 -3.86
C SER A 51 19.06 19.90 -4.04
N ALA A 52 19.75 21.03 -4.17
CA ALA A 52 19.09 22.27 -4.50
C ALA A 52 18.28 22.07 -5.77
N SER A 53 16.99 22.49 -5.78
CA SER A 53 16.12 22.43 -6.93
C SER A 53 16.81 23.05 -8.14
N GLY A 54 17.15 22.21 -9.13
CA GLY A 54 17.61 22.66 -10.44
C GLY A 54 16.44 23.19 -11.27
N ALA A 55 16.71 23.81 -12.41
CA ALA A 55 15.64 24.29 -13.32
C ALA A 55 14.68 23.16 -13.75
N ASP A 56 15.14 21.89 -13.69
CA ASP A 56 14.43 20.70 -14.17
C ASP A 56 14.01 19.74 -13.03
N THR A 57 14.29 20.10 -11.77
CA THR A 57 13.99 19.28 -10.58
C THR A 57 12.91 19.94 -9.73
N LEU A 58 11.97 19.15 -9.26
CA LEU A 58 10.97 19.54 -8.27
C LEU A 58 11.12 18.66 -7.03
N VAL A 59 11.25 19.29 -5.87
CA VAL A 59 11.31 18.61 -4.57
C VAL A 59 10.00 18.81 -3.83
N ALA A 60 9.27 17.72 -3.58
CA ALA A 60 8.05 17.70 -2.79
C ALA A 60 8.31 17.09 -1.41
N SER A 61 7.73 17.68 -0.36
CA SER A 61 7.75 17.05 0.96
C SER A 61 6.83 15.83 0.99
N SER A 62 7.23 14.80 1.73
CA SER A 62 6.42 13.62 2.06
C SER A 62 6.54 13.31 3.55
N ALA A 63 5.61 12.56 4.11
CA ALA A 63 5.84 11.89 5.37
C ALA A 63 6.74 10.65 5.15
N HIS A 64 6.87 9.78 6.15
CA HIS A 64 7.71 8.61 6.09
C HIS A 64 7.18 7.57 5.09
N PHE A 65 8.07 7.00 4.28
CA PHE A 65 7.77 5.90 3.35
C PHE A 65 8.01 4.55 4.03
N GLU A 66 7.10 3.61 3.83
CA GLU A 66 7.34 2.21 4.20
C GLU A 66 8.24 1.50 3.17
N GLY A 67 8.39 2.07 1.97
CA GLY A 67 9.21 1.54 0.89
C GLY A 67 8.56 0.43 0.08
N LYS A 68 7.25 0.24 0.22
CA LYS A 68 6.45 -0.74 -0.54
C LYS A 68 5.75 -0.06 -1.71
N PHE A 69 6.48 0.29 -2.75
CA PHE A 69 5.97 1.03 -3.92
C PHE A 69 5.28 0.15 -4.98
N SER A 70 4.88 -1.05 -4.62
CA SER A 70 4.19 -1.97 -5.52
C SER A 70 2.77 -1.50 -5.82
N PRO A 71 2.30 -1.54 -7.09
CA PRO A 71 0.90 -1.26 -7.41
C PRO A 71 -0.08 -2.20 -6.69
N PHE A 72 0.38 -3.38 -6.28
CA PHE A 72 -0.44 -4.40 -5.61
C PHE A 72 -0.44 -4.28 -4.08
N PHE A 73 0.67 -3.82 -3.47
CA PHE A 73 0.89 -3.94 -2.03
C PHE A 73 1.26 -2.63 -1.33
N ALA A 74 1.21 -1.48 -2.01
CA ALA A 74 1.34 -0.19 -1.33
C ALA A 74 0.16 0.00 -0.37
N ALA A 75 0.47 0.24 0.92
CA ALA A 75 -0.53 0.36 1.99
C ALA A 75 -0.58 1.77 2.57
N SER A 76 0.56 2.47 2.68
CA SER A 76 0.60 3.85 3.14
C SER A 76 0.20 4.84 2.02
N ALA A 77 -0.30 6.00 2.43
CA ALA A 77 -0.63 7.06 1.47
C ALA A 77 0.61 7.59 0.75
N GLU A 78 1.74 7.61 1.43
CA GLU A 78 3.02 8.07 0.91
C GLU A 78 3.54 7.12 -0.18
N ASP A 79 3.51 5.80 0.08
CA ASP A 79 3.90 4.81 -0.92
C ASP A 79 2.95 4.84 -2.12
N GLN A 80 1.64 5.04 -1.88
CA GLN A 80 0.64 5.18 -2.95
C GLN A 80 0.93 6.38 -3.85
N HIS A 81 1.46 7.50 -3.33
CA HIS A 81 1.87 8.63 -4.17
C HIS A 81 2.96 8.23 -5.20
N ILE A 82 3.86 7.32 -4.83
CA ILE A 82 4.89 6.82 -5.76
C ILE A 82 4.26 5.90 -6.81
N VAL A 83 3.30 5.06 -6.40
CA VAL A 83 2.51 4.25 -7.34
C VAL A 83 1.77 5.16 -8.33
N ASP A 84 1.09 6.21 -7.86
CA ASP A 84 0.34 7.14 -8.72
C ASP A 84 1.24 7.89 -9.73
N MET A 85 2.53 8.09 -9.39
CA MET A 85 3.48 8.73 -10.31
C MET A 85 4.05 7.74 -11.32
N THR A 86 4.14 6.45 -10.99
CA THR A 86 4.81 5.43 -11.81
C THR A 86 3.84 4.55 -12.61
N GLN A 87 2.57 4.53 -12.25
CA GLN A 87 1.55 3.70 -12.86
C GLN A 87 0.49 4.51 -13.61
N ILE A 88 -0.27 3.84 -14.48
CA ILE A 88 -1.52 4.35 -15.06
C ILE A 88 -2.67 3.47 -14.61
N PRO A 89 -3.81 4.05 -14.22
CA PRO A 89 -5.01 3.27 -13.91
C PRO A 89 -5.66 2.74 -15.18
N LEU A 90 -6.29 1.55 -15.11
CA LEU A 90 -7.09 1.02 -16.22
C LEU A 90 -8.21 2.00 -16.58
N VAL A 91 -8.98 2.45 -15.60
CA VAL A 91 -10.06 3.42 -15.79
C VAL A 91 -9.75 4.70 -15.02
N GLY A 92 -9.78 5.84 -15.67
CA GLY A 92 -9.49 7.13 -15.06
C GLY A 92 -10.74 7.86 -14.58
N SER A 93 -10.54 8.88 -13.75
CA SER A 93 -11.61 9.74 -13.23
C SER A 93 -11.36 11.22 -13.51
N ASP A 94 -12.44 11.99 -13.53
CA ASP A 94 -12.38 13.44 -13.65
C ASP A 94 -12.04 14.12 -12.30
N ARG A 95 -12.04 15.47 -12.29
CA ARG A 95 -11.76 16.28 -11.10
C ARG A 95 -12.79 16.16 -9.97
N GLN A 96 -13.95 15.58 -10.25
CA GLN A 96 -15.02 15.32 -9.29
C GLN A 96 -15.01 13.86 -8.79
N GLY A 97 -14.10 13.04 -9.32
CA GLY A 97 -14.02 11.60 -9.01
C GLY A 97 -14.98 10.75 -9.84
N ALA A 98 -15.70 11.33 -10.83
CA ALA A 98 -16.55 10.55 -11.71
C ALA A 98 -15.70 9.88 -12.80
N ILE A 99 -16.01 8.60 -13.08
CA ILE A 99 -15.29 7.81 -14.08
C ILE A 99 -15.43 8.45 -15.47
N VAL A 100 -14.32 8.49 -16.21
CA VAL A 100 -14.25 8.92 -17.61
C VAL A 100 -14.52 7.70 -18.47
N GLU A 101 -15.64 7.73 -19.21
CA GLU A 101 -16.10 6.58 -19.99
C GLU A 101 -15.48 6.53 -21.40
N LYS A 102 -15.18 7.70 -21.99
CA LYS A 102 -14.63 7.84 -23.36
C LYS A 102 -13.33 8.62 -23.35
N GLY A 103 -12.32 8.07 -22.69
CA GLY A 103 -11.07 8.75 -22.47
C GLY A 103 -10.04 8.58 -23.58
N ILE A 104 -10.20 7.63 -24.51
CA ILE A 104 -9.26 7.42 -25.62
C ILE A 104 -9.26 8.62 -26.57
N GLU A 105 -10.44 9.05 -27.02
CA GLU A 105 -10.61 10.25 -27.83
C GLU A 105 -10.64 11.54 -27.00
N GLY A 106 -10.85 11.42 -25.71
CA GLY A 106 -10.94 12.52 -24.75
C GLY A 106 -12.38 12.95 -24.48
N GLU A 107 -12.76 12.95 -23.22
CA GLU A 107 -14.07 13.36 -22.74
C GLU A 107 -14.00 14.75 -22.09
N THR A 108 -14.78 15.71 -22.60
CA THR A 108 -14.80 17.08 -22.06
C THR A 108 -15.91 17.24 -21.04
N ARG A 109 -15.55 17.70 -19.84
CA ARG A 109 -16.47 17.98 -18.73
C ARG A 109 -16.18 19.36 -18.13
N SER A 110 -17.24 20.05 -17.68
CA SER A 110 -17.13 21.37 -17.05
C SER A 110 -16.90 21.24 -15.55
N TYR A 111 -15.91 21.96 -15.02
CA TYR A 111 -15.64 22.06 -13.59
C TYR A 111 -15.35 23.50 -13.18
N ASN A 112 -16.14 24.06 -12.25
CA ASN A 112 -16.02 25.44 -11.78
C ASN A 112 -16.02 26.47 -12.91
N GLY A 113 -16.86 26.26 -13.95
CA GLY A 113 -16.99 27.15 -15.08
C GLY A 113 -15.86 27.09 -16.13
N THR A 114 -14.99 26.07 -16.03
CA THR A 114 -13.92 25.80 -16.99
C THR A 114 -14.10 24.40 -17.55
N ASP A 115 -13.99 24.24 -18.86
CA ASP A 115 -14.05 22.94 -19.51
C ASP A 115 -12.67 22.29 -19.51
N TYR A 116 -12.65 21.01 -19.14
CA TYR A 116 -11.46 20.17 -19.11
C TYR A 116 -11.71 18.92 -19.96
N THR A 117 -10.77 18.60 -20.83
CA THR A 117 -10.78 17.34 -21.58
C THR A 117 -9.90 16.33 -20.84
N TYR A 118 -10.47 15.16 -20.56
CA TYR A 118 -9.81 14.08 -19.86
C TYR A 118 -9.46 12.97 -20.85
N TYR A 119 -8.19 12.63 -20.91
CA TYR A 119 -7.68 11.51 -21.68
C TYR A 119 -7.25 10.41 -20.70
N THR A 120 -7.65 9.16 -20.96
CA THR A 120 -7.36 8.00 -20.12
C THR A 120 -6.78 6.85 -20.95
N ALA A 121 -6.29 5.82 -20.27
CA ALA A 121 -5.73 4.63 -20.92
C ALA A 121 -6.80 3.81 -21.66
N SER A 122 -8.07 3.95 -21.29
CA SER A 122 -9.16 3.14 -21.81
C SER A 122 -10.47 3.90 -22.01
N ASP A 123 -11.35 3.29 -22.80
CA ASP A 123 -12.79 3.54 -22.81
C ASP A 123 -13.49 2.43 -22.00
N LEU A 124 -14.62 2.78 -21.40
CA LEU A 124 -15.47 1.88 -20.62
C LEU A 124 -16.93 2.05 -21.09
N GLU A 125 -17.57 0.93 -21.43
CA GLU A 125 -19.00 0.88 -21.71
C GLU A 125 -19.69 -0.07 -20.72
N MET A 126 -20.76 0.40 -20.10
CA MET A 126 -21.51 -0.38 -19.13
C MET A 126 -22.90 -0.74 -19.69
N THR A 127 -23.25 -2.02 -19.66
CA THR A 127 -24.55 -2.52 -20.11
C THR A 127 -25.20 -3.37 -18.99
N GLN A 128 -26.36 -2.95 -18.52
CA GLN A 128 -27.18 -3.76 -17.62
C GLN A 128 -28.11 -4.63 -18.45
N ASN A 129 -28.11 -5.94 -18.18
CA ASN A 129 -28.93 -6.92 -18.87
C ASN A 129 -30.27 -7.17 -18.15
N ASP A 130 -31.24 -7.75 -18.87
CA ASP A 130 -32.56 -8.06 -18.33
C ASP A 130 -32.57 -9.11 -17.20
N ASP A 131 -31.53 -9.94 -17.13
CA ASP A 131 -31.33 -10.96 -16.08
C ASP A 131 -30.69 -10.38 -14.80
N GLY A 132 -30.35 -9.10 -14.80
CA GLY A 132 -29.73 -8.39 -13.68
C GLY A 132 -28.21 -8.35 -13.74
N SER A 133 -27.57 -9.12 -14.62
CA SER A 133 -26.12 -9.05 -14.83
C SER A 133 -25.70 -7.71 -15.44
N VAL A 134 -24.42 -7.36 -15.23
CA VAL A 134 -23.85 -6.13 -15.82
C VAL A 134 -22.58 -6.46 -16.56
N TYR A 135 -22.47 -5.96 -17.78
CA TYR A 135 -21.25 -6.00 -18.57
C TYR A 135 -20.49 -4.70 -18.45
N TYR A 136 -19.20 -4.80 -18.23
CA TYR A 136 -18.24 -3.70 -18.26
C TYR A 136 -17.28 -4.01 -19.41
N ASP A 137 -17.53 -3.43 -20.57
CA ASP A 137 -16.69 -3.57 -21.75
C ASP A 137 -15.59 -2.52 -21.69
N VAL A 138 -14.35 -2.97 -21.60
CA VAL A 138 -13.15 -2.13 -21.54
C VAL A 138 -12.36 -2.28 -22.82
N THR A 139 -12.00 -1.16 -23.44
CA THR A 139 -11.06 -1.11 -24.55
C THR A 139 -9.90 -0.20 -24.16
N ILE A 140 -8.67 -0.72 -24.18
CA ILE A 140 -7.47 0.09 -23.95
C ILE A 140 -6.93 0.65 -25.26
N ARG A 141 -6.16 1.74 -25.19
CA ARG A 141 -5.44 2.29 -26.33
C ARG A 141 -4.42 1.28 -26.85
N ASP A 142 -4.23 1.24 -28.16
CA ASP A 142 -3.29 0.36 -28.86
C ASP A 142 -1.86 0.94 -28.97
N ASP A 143 -1.68 2.22 -28.54
CA ASP A 143 -0.41 2.94 -28.57
C ASP A 143 0.26 3.06 -27.18
N LEU A 144 -0.27 2.40 -26.16
CA LEU A 144 0.31 2.43 -24.82
C LEU A 144 1.60 1.62 -24.75
N THR A 145 2.57 2.16 -24.02
CA THR A 145 3.80 1.45 -23.69
C THR A 145 4.16 1.64 -22.21
N PHE A 146 4.81 0.65 -21.63
CA PHE A 146 5.47 0.81 -20.34
C PHE A 146 6.70 1.71 -20.45
N SER A 147 7.25 2.11 -19.32
CA SER A 147 8.41 3.01 -19.28
C SER A 147 9.68 2.43 -19.93
N ASP A 148 9.80 1.12 -20.02
CA ASP A 148 10.88 0.43 -20.74
C ASP A 148 10.63 0.33 -22.27
N GLY A 149 9.49 0.79 -22.76
CA GLY A 149 9.09 0.78 -24.15
C GLY A 149 8.37 -0.48 -24.61
N THR A 150 8.10 -1.46 -23.73
CA THR A 150 7.28 -2.62 -24.07
C THR A 150 5.82 -2.22 -24.28
N PRO A 151 5.14 -2.73 -25.34
CA PRO A 151 3.71 -2.45 -25.54
C PRO A 151 2.85 -3.00 -24.42
N ILE A 152 1.79 -2.28 -24.08
CA ILE A 152 0.75 -2.72 -23.16
C ILE A 152 -0.35 -3.40 -23.98
N THR A 153 -0.76 -4.57 -23.53
CA THR A 153 -1.89 -5.31 -24.10
C THR A 153 -2.93 -5.62 -23.03
N ILE A 154 -4.06 -6.18 -23.45
CA ILE A 154 -5.10 -6.58 -22.50
C ILE A 154 -4.62 -7.72 -21.58
N ASP A 155 -3.58 -8.43 -21.96
CA ASP A 155 -2.99 -9.51 -21.16
C ASP A 155 -2.35 -8.96 -19.87
N ASP A 156 -1.75 -7.75 -19.90
CA ASP A 156 -1.25 -7.07 -18.71
C ASP A 156 -2.38 -6.65 -17.77
N VAL A 157 -3.52 -6.25 -18.33
CA VAL A 157 -4.72 -5.91 -17.56
C VAL A 157 -5.30 -7.16 -16.88
N ILE A 158 -5.45 -8.25 -17.63
CA ILE A 158 -5.97 -9.53 -17.13
C ILE A 158 -5.03 -10.07 -16.05
N PHE A 159 -3.72 -10.09 -16.29
CA PHE A 159 -2.72 -10.44 -15.27
C PHE A 159 -2.94 -9.62 -13.98
N SER A 160 -3.03 -8.29 -14.10
CA SER A 160 -3.22 -7.41 -12.94
C SER A 160 -4.52 -7.75 -12.18
N MET A 161 -5.61 -8.03 -12.89
CA MET A 161 -6.88 -8.43 -12.26
C MET A 161 -6.73 -9.75 -11.51
N TYR A 162 -6.07 -10.75 -12.10
CA TYR A 162 -5.89 -12.05 -11.46
C TYR A 162 -5.01 -11.98 -10.21
N VAL A 163 -4.02 -11.08 -10.19
CA VAL A 163 -3.25 -10.81 -8.95
C VAL A 163 -4.17 -10.31 -7.84
N TYR A 164 -5.05 -9.32 -8.11
CA TYR A 164 -5.99 -8.79 -7.12
C TYR A 164 -7.07 -9.80 -6.70
N CYS A 165 -7.35 -10.79 -7.54
CA CYS A 165 -8.38 -11.81 -7.29
C CYS A 165 -7.81 -13.13 -6.74
N ASP A 166 -6.48 -13.27 -6.65
CA ASP A 166 -5.85 -14.48 -6.13
C ASP A 166 -6.30 -14.77 -4.68
N PRO A 167 -6.57 -16.03 -4.32
CA PRO A 167 -6.95 -16.40 -2.95
C PRO A 167 -5.97 -15.95 -1.87
N THR A 168 -4.67 -15.81 -2.20
CA THR A 168 -3.61 -15.39 -1.27
C THR A 168 -3.31 -13.89 -1.31
N TYR A 169 -4.07 -13.12 -2.09
CA TYR A 169 -3.88 -11.67 -2.13
C TYR A 169 -4.33 -11.03 -0.81
N ASP A 170 -3.43 -10.30 -0.18
CA ASP A 170 -3.60 -9.63 1.11
C ASP A 170 -3.32 -8.12 1.06
N GLY A 171 -3.24 -7.54 -0.15
CA GLY A 171 -3.13 -6.09 -0.32
C GLY A 171 -4.43 -5.35 -0.01
N SER A 172 -4.40 -4.03 -0.10
CA SER A 172 -5.51 -3.15 0.27
C SER A 172 -6.68 -3.11 -0.73
N ALA A 173 -6.50 -3.61 -1.98
CA ALA A 173 -7.55 -3.61 -2.98
C ALA A 173 -8.61 -4.70 -2.70
N THR A 174 -9.86 -4.39 -3.03
CA THR A 174 -11.00 -5.26 -2.73
C THR A 174 -11.77 -5.71 -3.99
N LEU A 175 -11.07 -5.82 -5.13
CA LEU A 175 -11.68 -6.28 -6.38
C LEU A 175 -12.30 -7.67 -6.24
N TYR A 176 -11.65 -8.56 -5.50
CA TYR A 176 -12.13 -9.93 -5.24
C TYR A 176 -13.45 -9.99 -4.47
N SER A 177 -13.88 -8.92 -3.82
CA SER A 177 -15.17 -8.87 -3.10
C SER A 177 -16.34 -8.44 -3.98
N GLN A 178 -16.08 -8.14 -5.26
CA GLN A 178 -17.14 -7.76 -6.19
C GLN A 178 -17.85 -9.00 -6.74
N PRO A 179 -19.15 -8.89 -7.09
CA PRO A 179 -19.93 -10.03 -7.58
C PRO A 179 -19.58 -10.38 -9.04
N ILE A 180 -18.30 -10.56 -9.34
CA ILE A 180 -17.82 -10.98 -10.65
C ILE A 180 -18.19 -12.46 -10.84
N LEU A 181 -18.77 -12.80 -11.98
CA LEU A 181 -19.22 -14.15 -12.29
C LEU A 181 -18.05 -15.14 -12.20
N GLY A 182 -18.18 -16.19 -11.39
CA GLY A 182 -17.15 -17.22 -11.18
C GLY A 182 -16.05 -16.82 -10.17
N MET A 183 -16.18 -15.69 -9.45
CA MET A 183 -15.19 -15.24 -8.48
C MET A 183 -15.11 -16.17 -7.27
N ASP A 184 -16.26 -16.55 -6.71
CA ASP A 184 -16.33 -17.43 -5.55
C ASP A 184 -15.78 -18.81 -5.89
N GLU A 185 -16.16 -19.37 -7.02
CA GLU A 185 -15.69 -20.66 -7.52
C GLU A 185 -14.18 -20.67 -7.80
N TYR A 186 -13.63 -19.52 -8.22
CA TYR A 186 -12.19 -19.36 -8.39
C TYR A 186 -11.46 -19.30 -7.05
N ARG A 187 -12.00 -18.60 -6.05
CA ARG A 187 -11.35 -18.42 -4.75
C ARG A 187 -11.59 -19.57 -3.78
N GLU A 188 -12.68 -20.32 -3.94
CA GLU A 188 -12.98 -21.52 -3.15
C GLU A 188 -11.92 -22.62 -3.34
N GLY A 189 -11.90 -23.57 -2.40
CA GLY A 189 -11.00 -24.74 -2.46
C GLY A 189 -9.52 -24.42 -2.32
N MET A 190 -9.17 -23.22 -1.85
CA MET A 190 -7.82 -22.83 -1.45
C MET A 190 -7.84 -22.11 -0.10
N ALA A 191 -6.81 -22.35 0.70
CA ALA A 191 -6.60 -21.66 1.97
C ALA A 191 -5.11 -21.42 2.18
N THR A 192 -4.74 -20.47 3.05
CA THR A 192 -3.35 -20.24 3.38
C THR A 192 -2.80 -21.35 4.27
N LEU A 193 -1.52 -21.66 4.13
CA LEU A 193 -0.87 -22.71 4.93
C LEU A 193 -0.99 -22.40 6.43
N SER A 194 -0.81 -21.14 6.84
CA SER A 194 -0.96 -20.70 8.23
C SER A 194 -2.35 -21.00 8.80
N SER A 195 -3.41 -20.65 8.04
CA SER A 195 -4.80 -20.89 8.49
C SER A 195 -5.13 -22.38 8.60
N LEU A 196 -4.60 -23.19 7.69
CA LEU A 196 -4.83 -24.65 7.71
C LEU A 196 -4.15 -25.32 8.90
N ILE A 197 -2.86 -24.99 9.16
CA ILE A 197 -2.12 -25.55 10.31
C ILE A 197 -2.78 -25.11 11.61
N ALA A 198 -3.17 -23.84 11.71
CA ALA A 198 -3.86 -23.32 12.89
C ALA A 198 -5.20 -24.02 13.15
N ALA A 199 -6.01 -24.21 12.11
CA ALA A 199 -7.31 -24.91 12.21
C ALA A 199 -7.17 -26.40 12.59
N ALA A 200 -6.11 -27.06 12.10
CA ALA A 200 -5.84 -28.46 12.43
C ALA A 200 -5.40 -28.66 13.88
N GLY A 201 -4.75 -27.66 14.49
CA GLY A 201 -4.28 -27.70 15.86
C GLY A 201 -2.87 -28.29 16.03
N GLU A 202 -2.28 -28.05 17.21
CA GLU A 202 -0.90 -28.44 17.53
C GLU A 202 -0.70 -29.98 17.52
N ASP A 203 -1.72 -30.73 17.93
CA ASP A 203 -1.68 -32.19 18.04
C ASP A 203 -2.05 -32.91 16.72
N ASN A 204 -2.19 -32.20 15.59
CA ASN A 204 -2.55 -32.82 14.33
C ASN A 204 -1.47 -33.79 13.85
N THR A 205 -1.92 -34.94 13.32
CA THR A 205 -1.07 -36.00 12.75
C THR A 205 -1.36 -36.29 11.28
N ASP A 206 -2.26 -35.54 10.65
CA ASP A 206 -2.51 -35.60 9.22
C ASP A 206 -1.66 -34.54 8.47
N PHE A 207 -0.70 -35.00 7.70
CA PHE A 207 0.22 -34.18 6.93
C PHE A 207 -0.04 -34.30 5.42
N SER A 208 -1.30 -34.50 5.04
CA SER A 208 -1.69 -34.63 3.62
C SER A 208 -1.57 -33.32 2.83
N LEU A 209 -1.68 -32.18 3.50
CA LEU A 209 -1.65 -30.84 2.89
C LEU A 209 -0.38 -30.04 3.20
N TRP A 210 0.40 -30.43 4.19
CA TRP A 210 1.68 -29.80 4.57
C TRP A 210 2.60 -30.85 5.22
N THR A 211 3.84 -30.49 5.51
CA THR A 211 4.79 -31.39 6.15
C THR A 211 4.77 -31.29 7.67
N GLU A 212 5.22 -32.34 8.36
CA GLU A 212 5.41 -32.33 9.83
C GLU A 212 6.35 -31.19 10.27
N ASP A 213 7.41 -30.92 9.48
CA ASP A 213 8.36 -29.84 9.76
C ASP A 213 7.67 -28.46 9.68
N GLN A 214 6.78 -28.25 8.71
CA GLN A 214 6.01 -27.00 8.60
C GLN A 214 5.09 -26.79 9.79
N GLN A 215 4.39 -27.84 10.23
CA GLN A 215 3.54 -27.75 11.42
C GLN A 215 4.37 -27.46 12.68
N THR A 216 5.50 -28.15 12.83
CA THR A 216 6.40 -27.96 13.99
C THR A 216 6.94 -26.53 14.02
N ALA A 217 7.41 -26.00 12.88
CA ALA A 217 7.91 -24.63 12.78
C ALA A 217 6.81 -23.59 13.08
N PHE A 218 5.59 -23.80 12.55
CA PHE A 218 4.46 -22.90 12.81
C PHE A 218 4.13 -22.85 14.31
N TRP A 219 3.97 -23.99 14.97
CA TRP A 219 3.61 -24.01 16.39
C TRP A 219 4.76 -23.53 17.29
N ALA A 220 6.02 -23.76 16.91
CA ALA A 220 7.15 -23.15 17.62
C ALA A 220 7.09 -21.62 17.53
N ALA A 221 6.84 -21.08 16.34
CA ALA A 221 6.69 -19.63 16.15
C ALA A 221 5.50 -19.04 16.93
N VAL A 222 4.35 -19.73 16.98
CA VAL A 222 3.19 -19.33 17.80
C VAL A 222 3.52 -19.35 19.29
N ASN A 223 4.20 -20.42 19.76
CA ASN A 223 4.53 -20.60 21.18
C ASN A 223 5.56 -19.57 21.66
N ASP A 224 6.51 -19.18 20.82
CA ASP A 224 7.60 -18.26 21.15
C ASP A 224 7.25 -16.83 20.69
N GLY A 225 7.38 -16.54 19.39
CA GLY A 225 7.21 -15.20 18.83
C GLY A 225 5.80 -14.65 18.96
N GLY A 226 4.79 -15.46 18.66
CA GLY A 226 3.39 -15.04 18.77
C GLY A 226 2.98 -14.76 20.21
N THR A 227 3.43 -15.60 21.16
CA THR A 227 3.20 -15.36 22.59
C THR A 227 3.90 -14.08 23.06
N ALA A 228 5.13 -13.82 22.58
CA ALA A 228 5.85 -12.59 22.90
C ALA A 228 5.13 -11.35 22.35
N PHE A 229 4.63 -11.41 21.10
CA PHE A 229 3.85 -10.34 20.49
C PHE A 229 2.61 -9.96 21.33
N ALA A 230 1.82 -10.97 21.72
CA ALA A 230 0.65 -10.73 22.56
C ALA A 230 1.03 -10.27 23.98
N GLN A 231 2.18 -10.72 24.53
CA GLN A 231 2.67 -10.27 25.83
C GLN A 231 3.03 -8.77 25.80
N GLU A 232 3.62 -8.26 24.74
CA GLU A 232 3.88 -6.82 24.61
C GLU A 232 2.59 -5.99 24.65
N ILE A 233 1.49 -6.48 24.06
CA ILE A 233 0.17 -5.85 24.19
C ILE A 233 -0.31 -5.87 25.64
N VAL A 234 -0.16 -7.01 26.32
CA VAL A 234 -0.55 -7.16 27.72
C VAL A 234 0.25 -6.21 28.63
N ASP A 235 1.55 -6.09 28.42
CA ASP A 235 2.43 -5.22 29.18
C ASP A 235 2.06 -3.73 28.95
N TYR A 236 1.80 -3.33 27.70
CA TYR A 236 1.30 -1.99 27.38
C TYR A 236 -0.04 -1.70 28.05
N MET A 237 -0.97 -2.65 28.04
CA MET A 237 -2.28 -2.50 28.67
C MET A 237 -2.19 -2.49 30.20
N ALA A 238 -1.20 -3.18 30.80
CA ALA A 238 -0.96 -3.15 32.24
C ALA A 238 -0.54 -1.75 32.70
N GLU A 239 0.26 -1.02 31.91
CA GLU A 239 0.57 0.39 32.16
C GLU A 239 -0.69 1.28 32.13
N ASN A 240 -1.73 0.85 31.42
CA ASN A 240 -3.03 1.53 31.29
C ASN A 240 -4.12 0.95 32.20
N GLY A 241 -3.74 0.11 33.18
CA GLY A 241 -4.60 -0.35 34.27
C GLY A 241 -5.21 -1.74 34.11
N ALA A 242 -4.81 -2.53 33.10
CA ALA A 242 -5.18 -3.94 33.01
C ALA A 242 -4.48 -4.73 34.13
N THR A 243 -5.16 -5.74 34.69
CA THR A 243 -4.65 -6.53 35.84
C THR A 243 -4.23 -7.93 35.45
N ASP A 244 -4.63 -8.40 34.28
CA ASP A 244 -4.35 -9.73 33.74
C ASP A 244 -4.54 -9.73 32.21
N VAL A 245 -4.22 -10.86 31.55
CA VAL A 245 -4.34 -11.02 30.10
C VAL A 245 -5.78 -10.82 29.62
N THR A 246 -6.77 -11.33 30.36
CA THR A 246 -8.19 -11.21 29.96
C THR A 246 -8.64 -9.74 29.93
N SER A 247 -8.28 -8.96 30.97
CA SER A 247 -8.61 -7.52 31.04
C SER A 247 -7.81 -6.71 30.00
N ALA A 248 -6.56 -7.08 29.72
CA ALA A 248 -5.74 -6.48 28.67
C ALA A 248 -6.35 -6.70 27.30
N ALA A 249 -6.69 -7.95 26.97
CA ALA A 249 -7.34 -8.30 25.71
C ALA A 249 -8.69 -7.58 25.53
N ALA A 250 -9.51 -7.53 26.59
CA ALA A 250 -10.80 -6.80 26.55
C ALA A 250 -10.62 -5.30 26.30
N GLY A 251 -9.60 -4.69 26.91
CA GLY A 251 -9.21 -3.29 26.66
C GLY A 251 -8.71 -3.06 25.23
N TRP A 252 -8.05 -4.05 24.64
CA TRP A 252 -7.58 -4.03 23.26
C TRP A 252 -8.67 -4.32 22.22
N GLY A 253 -9.79 -4.90 22.63
CA GLY A 253 -10.95 -5.19 21.78
C GLY A 253 -11.23 -6.66 21.50
N PHE A 254 -10.55 -7.55 22.22
CA PHE A 254 -10.72 -9.01 22.13
C PHE A 254 -11.41 -9.56 23.39
N GLU A 255 -12.26 -10.57 23.21
CA GLU A 255 -12.93 -11.28 24.31
C GLU A 255 -12.24 -12.62 24.54
N LEU A 256 -11.68 -12.81 25.73
CA LEU A 256 -11.05 -14.06 26.17
C LEU A 256 -11.72 -14.60 27.42
N ALA A 257 -11.58 -15.90 27.64
CA ALA A 257 -12.03 -16.54 28.87
C ALA A 257 -11.18 -16.10 30.08
N ASP A 258 -11.73 -16.21 31.30
CA ASP A 258 -11.01 -15.93 32.54
C ASP A 258 -9.80 -16.85 32.64
N GLY A 259 -8.63 -16.29 32.99
CA GLY A 259 -7.38 -17.04 33.15
C GLY A 259 -6.67 -17.36 31.83
N ALA A 260 -7.07 -16.73 30.72
CA ALA A 260 -6.38 -16.86 29.44
C ALA A 260 -4.91 -16.43 29.52
N THR A 261 -4.09 -17.05 28.70
CA THR A 261 -2.65 -16.77 28.57
C THR A 261 -2.37 -15.81 27.41
N ALA A 262 -1.14 -15.28 27.29
CA ALA A 262 -0.73 -14.49 26.13
C ALA A 262 -0.79 -15.31 24.83
N LYS A 263 -0.53 -16.63 24.88
CA LYS A 263 -0.75 -17.53 23.73
C LYS A 263 -2.22 -17.53 23.30
N ASP A 264 -3.17 -17.65 24.25
CA ASP A 264 -4.61 -17.61 23.91
C ASP A 264 -5.00 -16.27 23.29
N PHE A 265 -4.38 -15.18 23.72
CA PHE A 265 -4.58 -13.87 23.12
C PHE A 265 -4.05 -13.83 21.69
N PHE A 266 -2.84 -14.34 21.44
CA PHE A 266 -2.31 -14.43 20.08
C PHE A 266 -3.17 -15.31 19.18
N MET A 267 -3.67 -16.44 19.70
CA MET A 267 -4.62 -17.31 18.97
C MET A 267 -5.90 -16.55 18.60
N ALA A 268 -6.43 -15.70 19.49
CA ALA A 268 -7.60 -14.89 19.21
C ALA A 268 -7.33 -13.83 18.11
N ILE A 269 -6.14 -13.21 18.15
CA ILE A 269 -5.69 -12.31 17.08
C ILE A 269 -5.60 -13.09 15.75
N GLY A 270 -4.91 -14.24 15.73
CA GLY A 270 -4.79 -15.10 14.56
C GLY A 270 -6.15 -15.46 13.95
N ASN A 271 -7.12 -15.86 14.76
CA ASN A 271 -8.45 -16.21 14.32
C ASN A 271 -9.25 -14.99 13.80
N GLN A 272 -9.02 -13.80 14.35
CA GLN A 272 -9.68 -12.57 13.85
C GLN A 272 -9.19 -12.16 12.48
N TYR A 273 -7.90 -12.38 12.20
CA TYR A 273 -7.24 -12.01 10.95
C TYR A 273 -7.02 -13.21 10.00
N GLU A 274 -7.72 -14.34 10.25
CA GLU A 274 -7.61 -15.56 9.42
C GLU A 274 -6.15 -16.03 9.23
N TRP A 275 -5.31 -15.80 10.26
CA TRP A 275 -3.88 -16.11 10.26
C TRP A 275 -3.06 -15.42 9.17
N ASN A 276 -3.53 -14.28 8.68
CA ASN A 276 -2.74 -13.39 7.84
C ASN A 276 -1.81 -12.57 8.73
N PHE A 277 -0.55 -12.94 8.79
CA PHE A 277 0.44 -12.30 9.67
C PHE A 277 0.64 -10.82 9.34
N SER A 278 0.58 -10.42 8.07
CA SER A 278 0.68 -9.02 7.67
C SER A 278 -0.50 -8.20 8.21
N SER A 279 -1.71 -8.74 8.20
CA SER A 279 -2.89 -8.08 8.77
C SER A 279 -2.85 -8.04 10.30
N MET A 280 -2.25 -9.06 10.93
CA MET A 280 -2.08 -9.13 12.39
C MET A 280 -1.12 -8.05 12.91
N GLU A 281 -0.21 -7.51 12.08
CA GLU A 281 0.67 -6.38 12.43
C GLU A 281 -0.10 -5.14 12.88
N ALA A 282 -1.38 -5.00 12.50
CA ALA A 282 -2.24 -3.90 12.96
C ALA A 282 -2.44 -3.87 14.48
N GLU A 283 -2.17 -4.98 15.18
CA GLU A 283 -2.30 -5.11 16.63
C GLU A 283 -0.97 -4.87 17.38
N THR A 284 0.09 -4.45 16.68
CA THR A 284 1.41 -4.19 17.28
C THR A 284 1.34 -3.17 18.42
N ALA A 285 1.90 -3.52 19.59
CA ALA A 285 2.11 -2.62 20.72
C ALA A 285 3.59 -2.28 20.97
N GLY A 286 4.51 -3.01 20.33
CA GLY A 286 5.96 -2.86 20.48
C GLY A 286 6.70 -3.32 19.22
N SER A 287 7.21 -4.55 19.25
CA SER A 287 7.92 -5.15 18.11
C SER A 287 6.96 -5.50 16.97
N ALA A 288 7.43 -5.42 15.74
CA ALA A 288 6.68 -5.95 14.60
C ALA A 288 6.59 -7.49 14.71
N LEU A 289 5.48 -8.09 14.29
CA LEU A 289 5.31 -9.54 14.29
C LEU A 289 6.35 -10.24 13.42
N SER A 290 6.72 -9.61 12.30
CA SER A 290 7.78 -10.03 11.38
C SER A 290 9.18 -10.09 12.01
N ASP A 291 9.42 -9.35 13.10
CA ASP A 291 10.66 -9.40 13.87
C ASP A 291 10.67 -10.56 14.89
N LEU A 292 9.51 -11.07 15.25
CA LEU A 292 9.32 -12.08 16.30
C LEU A 292 9.08 -13.49 15.74
N ILE A 293 8.57 -13.61 14.52
CA ILE A 293 8.30 -14.88 13.82
C ILE A 293 9.34 -15.09 12.72
N PRO A 294 9.94 -16.29 12.58
CA PRO A 294 10.84 -16.61 11.48
C PRO A 294 10.21 -16.29 10.11
N GLU A 295 10.99 -15.69 9.20
CA GLU A 295 10.51 -15.22 7.89
C GLU A 295 9.82 -16.32 7.07
N ASP A 296 10.33 -17.54 7.09
CA ASP A 296 9.74 -18.68 6.39
C ASP A 296 8.36 -19.03 6.93
N VAL A 297 8.15 -18.96 8.25
CA VAL A 297 6.84 -19.17 8.88
C VAL A 297 5.92 -17.97 8.65
N TYR A 298 6.45 -16.76 8.72
CA TYR A 298 5.69 -15.55 8.43
C TYR A 298 5.06 -15.63 7.04
N ASN A 299 5.81 -16.15 6.08
CA ASN A 299 5.36 -16.32 4.71
C ASN A 299 4.27 -17.41 4.53
N TYR A 300 3.96 -18.25 5.54
CA TYR A 300 2.88 -19.25 5.42
C TYR A 300 1.50 -18.62 5.19
N SER A 301 1.30 -17.36 5.58
CA SER A 301 0.07 -16.61 5.27
C SER A 301 -0.06 -16.21 3.79
N THR A 302 1.01 -16.36 3.01
CA THR A 302 1.07 -16.05 1.57
C THR A 302 1.19 -17.29 0.68
N VAL A 303 1.25 -18.47 1.28
CA VAL A 303 1.30 -19.76 0.57
C VAL A 303 -0.09 -20.36 0.50
N GLY A 304 -0.65 -20.47 -0.70
CA GLY A 304 -1.94 -21.10 -0.96
C GLY A 304 -1.81 -22.62 -1.06
N VAL A 305 -2.68 -23.32 -0.37
CA VAL A 305 -2.77 -24.79 -0.40
C VAL A 305 -4.13 -25.18 -0.95
N LYS A 306 -4.17 -26.07 -1.93
CA LYS A 306 -5.42 -26.56 -2.52
C LYS A 306 -6.09 -27.55 -1.55
N THR A 307 -7.30 -27.22 -1.12
CA THR A 307 -8.08 -27.97 -0.12
C THR A 307 -9.31 -28.66 -0.73
N GLY A 308 -9.68 -28.33 -1.96
CA GLY A 308 -10.86 -28.85 -2.62
C GLY A 308 -10.93 -28.52 -4.10
N ASP A 309 -12.10 -28.68 -4.69
CA ASP A 309 -12.36 -28.27 -6.05
C ASP A 309 -12.36 -26.74 -6.11
N SER A 310 -11.79 -26.21 -7.18
CA SER A 310 -11.64 -24.77 -7.42
C SER A 310 -11.63 -24.54 -8.92
N ALA A 311 -12.34 -23.51 -9.39
CA ALA A 311 -12.28 -23.14 -10.80
C ALA A 311 -10.89 -22.64 -11.18
N ASP A 312 -10.43 -22.97 -12.37
CA ASP A 312 -9.11 -22.57 -12.86
C ASP A 312 -9.09 -21.13 -13.38
N HIS A 313 -10.29 -20.53 -13.60
CA HIS A 313 -10.44 -19.15 -14.07
C HIS A 313 -11.71 -18.49 -13.51
N ILE A 314 -11.78 -17.17 -13.64
CA ILE A 314 -12.96 -16.36 -13.29
C ILE A 314 -13.78 -16.16 -14.56
N GLU A 315 -14.97 -16.78 -14.65
CA GLU A 315 -15.81 -16.77 -15.86
C GLU A 315 -16.16 -15.35 -16.33
N GLY A 316 -16.31 -14.43 -15.38
CA GLY A 316 -16.62 -13.02 -15.64
C GLY A 316 -15.45 -12.16 -16.10
N ILE A 317 -14.22 -12.68 -16.22
CA ILE A 317 -13.07 -11.95 -16.78
C ILE A 317 -12.77 -12.50 -18.17
N GLN A 318 -13.26 -11.80 -19.20
CA GLN A 318 -13.28 -12.31 -20.58
C GLN A 318 -12.40 -11.46 -21.49
N LYS A 319 -11.37 -12.05 -22.09
CA LYS A 319 -10.60 -11.43 -23.17
C LYS A 319 -11.47 -11.42 -24.44
N THR A 320 -11.70 -10.23 -25.02
CA THR A 320 -12.49 -10.06 -26.27
C THR A 320 -11.64 -9.66 -27.45
N GLY A 321 -10.39 -9.28 -27.22
CA GLY A 321 -9.40 -8.92 -28.26
C GLY A 321 -8.06 -8.57 -27.62
N ASP A 322 -7.07 -8.20 -28.44
CA ASP A 322 -5.72 -7.87 -27.97
C ASP A 322 -5.69 -6.61 -27.09
N TYR A 323 -6.69 -5.72 -27.25
CA TYR A 323 -6.84 -4.46 -26.53
C TYR A 323 -8.22 -4.32 -25.89
N SER A 324 -8.97 -5.42 -25.73
CA SER A 324 -10.32 -5.35 -25.19
C SER A 324 -10.65 -6.55 -24.32
N MET A 325 -11.46 -6.29 -23.29
CA MET A 325 -11.99 -7.31 -22.40
C MET A 325 -13.39 -6.94 -21.93
N ARG A 326 -14.10 -7.92 -21.38
CA ARG A 326 -15.37 -7.75 -20.70
C ARG A 326 -15.26 -8.25 -19.27
N VAL A 327 -15.74 -7.48 -18.32
CA VAL A 327 -16.02 -7.97 -16.97
C VAL A 327 -17.52 -8.14 -16.80
N VAL A 328 -17.94 -9.31 -16.30
CA VAL A 328 -19.34 -9.65 -16.05
C VAL A 328 -19.57 -9.75 -14.55
N THR A 329 -20.52 -8.95 -14.03
CA THR A 329 -21.01 -9.13 -12.66
C THR A 329 -22.39 -9.78 -12.68
N THR A 330 -22.69 -10.57 -11.65
CA THR A 330 -23.98 -11.28 -11.52
C THR A 330 -25.12 -10.34 -11.14
N GLU A 331 -24.81 -9.17 -10.62
CA GLU A 331 -25.75 -8.14 -10.20
C GLU A 331 -25.12 -6.74 -10.29
N VAL A 332 -25.93 -5.71 -10.12
CA VAL A 332 -25.47 -4.32 -10.06
C VAL A 332 -24.69 -4.07 -8.77
N ALA A 333 -23.40 -3.79 -8.88
CA ALA A 333 -22.56 -3.37 -7.77
C ALA A 333 -22.15 -1.91 -7.95
N ALA A 334 -22.61 -1.00 -7.07
CA ALA A 334 -22.45 0.44 -7.23
C ALA A 334 -20.98 0.90 -7.22
N ASN A 335 -20.09 0.14 -6.60
CA ASN A 335 -18.65 0.44 -6.50
C ASN A 335 -17.80 -0.28 -7.55
N MET A 336 -18.37 -1.21 -8.33
CA MET A 336 -17.62 -2.01 -9.31
C MET A 336 -16.83 -1.15 -10.30
N ILE A 337 -17.46 -0.11 -10.82
CA ILE A 337 -16.83 0.80 -11.79
C ILE A 337 -15.56 1.46 -11.23
N TYR A 338 -15.51 1.73 -9.92
CA TYR A 338 -14.34 2.30 -9.25
C TYR A 338 -13.27 1.25 -8.94
N GLN A 339 -13.66 -0.02 -8.76
CA GLN A 339 -12.73 -1.12 -8.59
C GLN A 339 -11.93 -1.42 -9.87
N LEU A 340 -12.42 -0.98 -11.03
CA LEU A 340 -11.67 -1.06 -12.29
C LEU A 340 -10.58 0.03 -12.42
N SER A 341 -10.44 0.94 -11.47
CA SER A 341 -9.37 1.97 -11.48
C SER A 341 -8.03 1.46 -10.91
N PHE A 342 -7.77 0.17 -10.95
CA PHE A 342 -6.49 -0.40 -10.55
C PHE A 342 -5.37 -0.08 -11.57
N ALA A 343 -4.11 -0.17 -11.15
CA ALA A 343 -2.96 0.06 -12.00
C ALA A 343 -2.77 -1.08 -13.01
N ILE A 344 -2.47 -0.74 -14.27
CA ILE A 344 -2.04 -1.72 -15.27
C ILE A 344 -0.57 -2.03 -15.03
N ALA A 345 -0.29 -3.21 -14.51
CA ALA A 345 1.07 -3.64 -14.17
C ALA A 345 1.63 -4.59 -15.24
N PRO A 346 2.91 -4.42 -15.65
CA PRO A 346 3.50 -5.27 -16.68
C PRO A 346 3.66 -6.72 -16.20
N LEU A 347 3.01 -7.63 -16.91
CA LEU A 347 3.12 -9.08 -16.72
C LEU A 347 4.58 -9.55 -16.74
N SER A 348 5.38 -9.03 -17.67
CA SER A 348 6.79 -9.41 -17.84
C SER A 348 7.68 -9.03 -16.65
N TYR A 349 7.27 -8.05 -15.84
CA TYR A 349 8.04 -7.55 -14.71
C TYR A 349 7.57 -8.12 -13.38
N TYR A 350 6.26 -8.07 -13.11
CA TYR A 350 5.69 -8.54 -11.85
C TYR A 350 5.32 -10.03 -11.87
N GLY A 351 5.00 -10.59 -13.03
CA GLY A 351 4.66 -11.99 -13.24
C GLY A 351 5.76 -12.75 -13.96
N ASP A 352 5.37 -13.91 -14.50
CA ASP A 352 6.19 -14.74 -15.41
C ASP A 352 5.44 -14.93 -16.72
N ALA A 353 5.92 -14.29 -17.79
CA ALA A 353 5.32 -14.39 -19.11
C ALA A 353 5.28 -15.82 -19.66
N SER A 354 6.16 -16.72 -19.19
CA SER A 354 6.13 -18.14 -19.59
C SER A 354 4.99 -18.92 -18.94
N LEU A 355 4.40 -18.38 -17.89
CA LEU A 355 3.21 -18.90 -17.20
C LEU A 355 1.92 -18.18 -17.64
N TYR A 356 1.97 -17.42 -18.72
CA TYR A 356 0.77 -16.76 -19.24
C TYR A 356 0.29 -17.46 -20.52
N ASP A 357 -0.94 -17.93 -20.47
CA ASP A 357 -1.67 -18.54 -21.60
C ASP A 357 -3.17 -18.46 -21.30
N TYR A 358 -3.82 -17.38 -21.76
CA TYR A 358 -5.23 -17.11 -21.45
C TYR A 358 -6.14 -18.28 -21.84
N ASP A 359 -5.92 -18.89 -23.02
CA ASP A 359 -6.77 -19.96 -23.54
C ASP A 359 -6.66 -21.27 -22.71
N ASN A 360 -5.57 -21.42 -21.95
CA ASN A 360 -5.32 -22.54 -21.05
C ASN A 360 -5.41 -22.14 -19.55
N ASN A 361 -6.11 -21.03 -19.24
CA ASN A 361 -6.36 -20.55 -17.86
C ASN A 361 -5.07 -20.32 -17.06
N LYS A 362 -4.05 -19.75 -17.67
CA LYS A 362 -2.78 -19.36 -17.04
C LYS A 362 -2.62 -17.86 -17.11
N PHE A 363 -2.34 -17.23 -15.98
CA PHE A 363 -2.41 -15.77 -15.83
C PHE A 363 -1.09 -15.13 -15.36
N GLY A 364 0.06 -15.78 -15.62
CA GLY A 364 1.37 -15.23 -15.35
C GLY A 364 1.93 -15.54 -13.96
N PHE A 365 1.28 -16.40 -13.22
CA PHE A 365 1.71 -16.98 -11.93
C PHE A 365 0.91 -18.25 -11.65
N GLU A 366 1.40 -19.08 -10.73
CA GLU A 366 0.63 -20.22 -10.23
C GLU A 366 -0.42 -19.73 -9.22
N LYS A 367 -1.67 -20.13 -9.39
CA LYS A 367 -2.76 -19.75 -8.49
C LYS A 367 -2.44 -20.12 -7.03
N GLY A 368 -2.55 -19.12 -6.14
CA GLY A 368 -2.16 -19.26 -4.74
C GLY A 368 -0.68 -19.03 -4.46
N ASP A 369 0.10 -18.59 -5.46
CA ASP A 369 1.51 -18.23 -5.29
C ASP A 369 1.81 -16.87 -5.92
N LEU A 370 1.74 -15.82 -5.12
CA LEU A 370 2.11 -14.46 -5.50
C LEU A 370 3.56 -14.11 -5.13
N SER A 371 4.43 -15.08 -4.84
CA SER A 371 5.81 -14.85 -4.38
C SER A 371 6.61 -13.99 -5.37
N LYS A 372 6.46 -14.21 -6.68
CA LYS A 372 7.10 -13.41 -7.72
C LYS A 372 6.60 -11.96 -7.69
N VAL A 373 5.30 -11.73 -7.59
CA VAL A 373 4.70 -10.39 -7.50
C VAL A 373 5.19 -9.67 -6.24
N ARG A 374 5.25 -10.37 -5.11
CA ARG A 374 5.74 -9.84 -3.82
C ARG A 374 7.22 -9.51 -3.83
N SER A 375 8.03 -10.20 -4.65
CA SER A 375 9.48 -9.95 -4.72
C SER A 375 9.83 -8.60 -5.35
N VAL A 376 8.88 -7.90 -5.98
CA VAL A 376 9.07 -6.61 -6.68
C VAL A 376 8.27 -5.48 -6.03
N THR A 377 8.44 -5.31 -4.73
CA THR A 377 7.70 -4.27 -3.98
C THR A 377 8.43 -2.93 -3.89
N THR A 378 9.78 -2.91 -3.98
CA THR A 378 10.58 -1.73 -3.69
C THR A 378 10.97 -0.88 -4.91
N ALA A 379 10.85 -1.42 -6.12
CA ALA A 379 11.24 -0.76 -7.37
C ALA A 379 10.12 -0.89 -8.40
N PRO A 380 9.10 0.00 -8.38
CA PRO A 380 7.94 -0.11 -9.27
C PRO A 380 8.32 0.19 -10.71
N MET A 381 7.78 -0.59 -11.65
CA MET A 381 7.81 -0.34 -13.08
C MET A 381 6.38 -0.27 -13.63
N GLY A 382 6.10 0.73 -14.46
CA GLY A 382 4.78 0.95 -15.02
C GLY A 382 4.80 1.91 -16.19
N ALA A 383 3.66 2.51 -16.50
CA ALA A 383 3.47 3.41 -17.64
C ALA A 383 3.14 4.85 -17.21
N GLY A 384 3.37 5.20 -15.95
CA GLY A 384 3.05 6.51 -15.40
C GLY A 384 3.90 7.65 -15.95
N PRO A 385 3.60 8.90 -15.55
CA PRO A 385 4.35 10.07 -15.99
C PRO A 385 5.81 10.08 -15.58
N TYR A 386 6.19 9.34 -14.55
CA TYR A 386 7.55 9.22 -14.05
C TYR A 386 7.98 7.77 -13.92
N THR A 387 9.29 7.54 -13.98
CA THR A 387 9.95 6.25 -13.71
C THR A 387 10.64 6.31 -12.36
N PHE A 388 10.54 5.24 -11.59
CA PHE A 388 11.26 5.09 -10.33
C PHE A 388 12.74 4.88 -10.60
N LYS A 389 13.59 5.60 -9.87
CA LYS A 389 15.04 5.49 -9.95
C LYS A 389 15.61 4.81 -8.72
N GLU A 390 15.38 5.39 -7.56
CA GLU A 390 15.84 4.84 -6.28
C GLU A 390 15.08 5.45 -5.09
N PHE A 391 15.10 4.75 -3.97
CA PHE A 391 14.76 5.27 -2.65
C PHE A 391 15.99 5.16 -1.77
N SER A 392 16.52 6.29 -1.35
CA SER A 392 17.71 6.34 -0.50
C SER A 392 17.70 7.57 0.40
N ASN A 393 18.16 7.42 1.64
CA ASN A 393 18.27 8.48 2.63
C ASN A 393 16.96 9.29 2.83
N GLY A 394 15.82 8.64 2.83
CA GLY A 394 14.50 9.28 2.96
C GLY A 394 14.07 10.09 1.73
N ILE A 395 14.66 9.83 0.55
CA ILE A 395 14.31 10.50 -0.70
C ILE A 395 13.96 9.44 -1.74
N VAL A 396 12.77 9.57 -2.34
CA VAL A 396 12.40 8.85 -3.55
C VAL A 396 12.73 9.72 -4.76
N TYR A 397 13.57 9.22 -5.64
CA TYR A 397 13.98 9.87 -6.88
C TYR A 397 13.20 9.30 -8.05
N LEU A 398 12.57 10.19 -8.82
CA LEU A 398 11.83 9.84 -10.02
C LEU A 398 12.34 10.66 -11.20
N ASP A 399 12.48 10.01 -12.37
CA ASP A 399 12.82 10.66 -13.63
C ASP A 399 11.57 10.71 -14.56
N SER A 400 11.45 11.72 -15.42
CA SER A 400 10.33 11.82 -16.38
C SER A 400 10.30 10.63 -17.32
N ASN A 401 9.11 10.06 -17.56
CA ASN A 401 8.91 8.98 -18.51
C ASN A 401 8.70 9.56 -19.94
N PRO A 402 9.65 9.35 -20.87
CA PRO A 402 9.49 9.83 -22.24
C PRO A 402 8.40 9.08 -23.02
N ASN A 403 8.01 7.89 -22.56
CA ASN A 403 7.00 7.04 -23.17
C ASN A 403 5.58 7.28 -22.62
N TYR A 404 5.42 8.26 -21.71
CA TYR A 404 4.11 8.54 -21.13
C TYR A 404 3.11 8.97 -22.21
N PHE A 405 1.95 8.32 -22.29
CA PHE A 405 0.98 8.48 -23.37
C PHE A 405 0.39 9.91 -23.50
N LEU A 406 0.42 10.71 -22.44
CA LEU A 406 0.04 12.13 -22.48
C LEU A 406 1.23 13.07 -22.78
N GLY A 407 2.36 12.50 -23.15
CA GLY A 407 3.62 13.21 -23.42
C GLY A 407 4.49 13.36 -22.19
N GLU A 408 5.80 13.38 -22.42
CA GLU A 408 6.81 13.47 -21.38
C GLU A 408 6.60 14.70 -20.46
N PRO A 409 6.63 14.52 -19.11
CA PRO A 409 6.56 15.63 -18.17
C PRO A 409 7.64 16.69 -18.41
N LYS A 410 7.28 17.97 -18.22
CA LYS A 410 8.23 19.08 -18.37
C LYS A 410 9.26 19.13 -17.25
N ILE A 411 8.91 18.70 -16.05
CA ILE A 411 9.79 18.52 -14.90
C ILE A 411 10.49 17.18 -15.10
N LYS A 412 11.81 17.21 -15.22
CA LYS A 412 12.59 16.01 -15.56
C LYS A 412 12.87 15.12 -14.36
N HIS A 413 13.03 15.74 -13.19
CA HIS A 413 13.33 15.05 -11.94
C HIS A 413 12.30 15.46 -10.88
N LEU A 414 11.60 14.48 -10.32
CA LEU A 414 10.65 14.66 -9.23
C LEU A 414 11.18 13.89 -8.02
N ASN A 415 11.51 14.61 -6.95
CA ASN A 415 12.01 14.02 -5.73
C ASN A 415 10.99 14.19 -4.60
N PHE A 416 10.66 13.10 -3.91
CA PHE A 416 9.87 13.16 -2.69
C PHE A 416 10.80 13.01 -1.49
N LEU A 417 10.89 14.06 -0.66
CA LEU A 417 11.76 14.13 0.51
C LEU A 417 10.94 13.89 1.77
N GLU A 418 11.29 12.87 2.56
CA GLU A 418 10.77 12.70 3.91
C GLU A 418 11.06 13.93 4.75
N THR A 419 10.01 14.54 5.29
CA THR A 419 10.12 15.81 5.99
C THR A 419 9.20 15.80 7.22
N GLN A 420 9.77 16.09 8.37
CA GLN A 420 9.00 16.24 9.59
C GLN A 420 8.04 17.45 9.45
N GLU A 421 6.88 17.38 10.10
CA GLU A 421 5.85 18.40 9.98
C GLU A 421 6.36 19.81 10.29
N ASP A 422 7.20 19.96 11.33
CA ASP A 422 7.76 21.24 11.77
C ASP A 422 8.78 21.82 10.77
N ASP A 423 9.41 20.96 9.94
CA ASP A 423 10.42 21.33 8.96
C ASP A 423 9.86 21.71 7.59
N LYS A 424 8.60 21.37 7.30
CA LYS A 424 7.96 21.60 5.99
C LYS A 424 7.99 23.07 5.59
N VAL A 425 7.61 23.98 6.49
CA VAL A 425 7.60 25.42 6.20
C VAL A 425 9.02 25.97 6.05
N VAL A 426 9.93 25.58 6.93
CA VAL A 426 11.33 26.01 6.90
C VAL A 426 12.03 25.51 5.62
N GLY A 427 11.72 24.28 5.20
CA GLY A 427 12.23 23.70 3.96
C GLY A 427 11.83 24.51 2.71
N VAL A 428 10.55 24.93 2.64
CA VAL A 428 10.08 25.81 1.55
C VAL A 428 10.73 27.20 1.63
N GLU A 429 10.94 27.74 2.82
CA GLU A 429 11.59 29.05 3.02
C GLU A 429 13.07 29.05 2.61
N SER A 430 13.77 27.98 2.93
CA SER A 430 15.19 27.81 2.58
C SER A 430 15.41 27.42 1.11
N GLY A 431 14.36 26.91 0.45
CA GLY A 431 14.44 26.42 -0.94
C GLY A 431 14.97 24.99 -1.05
N THR A 432 15.01 24.24 0.06
CA THR A 432 15.31 22.80 0.05
C THR A 432 14.11 21.97 -0.39
N ILE A 433 12.91 22.52 -0.28
CA ILE A 433 11.63 21.96 -0.73
C ILE A 433 10.94 23.00 -1.60
N ASP A 434 10.35 22.56 -2.72
CA ASP A 434 9.58 23.43 -3.62
C ASP A 434 8.08 23.40 -3.28
N ILE A 435 7.57 22.25 -2.82
CA ILE A 435 6.16 22.03 -2.49
C ILE A 435 6.05 21.29 -1.18
N ALA A 436 5.24 21.81 -0.26
CA ALA A 436 4.89 21.16 1.00
C ALA A 436 3.41 21.35 1.32
N ASP A 437 2.87 20.44 2.14
CA ASP A 437 1.49 20.43 2.65
C ASP A 437 1.46 20.51 4.19
N PRO A 438 1.98 21.57 4.81
CA PRO A 438 2.04 21.66 6.25
C PRO A 438 0.64 21.70 6.87
N SER A 439 0.48 21.03 8.00
CA SER A 439 -0.75 21.02 8.80
C SER A 439 -1.15 22.45 9.16
N TYR A 440 -2.45 22.73 9.11
CA TYR A 440 -2.97 24.06 9.41
C TYR A 440 -2.85 24.37 10.91
N SER A 441 -1.92 25.26 11.27
CA SER A 441 -1.76 25.78 12.63
C SER A 441 -1.77 27.30 12.67
N THR A 442 -1.97 27.87 13.89
CA THR A 442 -1.89 29.31 14.08
C THR A 442 -0.50 29.86 13.78
N GLU A 443 0.56 29.08 14.04
CA GLU A 443 1.94 29.46 13.78
C GLU A 443 2.25 29.43 12.29
N VAL A 444 1.88 28.41 11.57
CA VAL A 444 1.99 28.33 10.09
C VAL A 444 1.26 29.54 9.45
N ARG A 445 0.07 29.90 9.95
CA ARG A 445 -0.67 31.08 9.50
C ARG A 445 0.06 32.39 9.76
N LYS A 446 0.72 32.53 10.92
CA LYS A 446 1.52 33.73 11.27
C LYS A 446 2.78 33.85 10.40
N GLN A 447 3.51 32.74 10.19
CA GLN A 447 4.68 32.69 9.32
C GLN A 447 4.31 33.08 7.90
N ARG A 448 3.24 32.49 7.33
CA ARG A 448 2.67 32.84 6.03
C ARG A 448 2.37 34.32 5.85
N ARG A 449 1.87 34.99 6.91
CA ARG A 449 1.59 36.45 6.87
C ARG A 449 2.85 37.32 6.91
N ARG A 450 3.94 36.85 7.51
CA ARG A 450 5.22 37.57 7.61
C ARG A 450 6.02 37.54 6.31
N GLN A 451 5.76 36.59 5.43
CA GLN A 451 6.56 36.35 4.24
C GLN A 451 5.81 36.67 2.96
N LYS A 452 6.18 37.81 2.35
CA LYS A 452 5.67 38.22 1.04
C LYS A 452 6.21 37.40 -0.15
N ARG A 453 7.09 36.42 0.07
CA ARG A 453 7.80 35.65 -0.97
C ARG A 453 7.42 34.17 -1.08
N VAL A 454 6.82 33.58 -0.08
CA VAL A 454 6.43 32.15 -0.15
C VAL A 454 5.06 32.08 -0.78
N LYS A 455 4.97 31.56 -2.01
CA LYS A 455 3.72 31.11 -2.59
C LYS A 455 3.37 29.75 -1.99
N LEU A 456 2.97 29.74 -0.72
CA LEU A 456 2.24 28.61 -0.15
C LEU A 456 0.95 28.48 -0.96
N LEU A 457 0.78 27.36 -1.62
CA LEU A 457 -0.50 26.95 -2.19
C LEU A 457 -1.50 26.95 -1.03
N SER A 458 -2.43 27.92 -1.03
CA SER A 458 -3.49 27.93 -0.05
C SER A 458 -4.35 26.71 -0.27
N SER A 459 -4.31 25.82 0.74
CA SER A 459 -5.31 24.82 1.03
C SER A 459 -6.32 24.59 -0.09
N ILE A 460 -6.06 23.63 -0.90
CA ILE A 460 -7.17 22.81 -1.34
C ILE A 460 -7.58 22.09 -0.05
N MET A 461 -8.68 22.51 0.56
CA MET A 461 -9.37 21.67 1.51
C MET A 461 -9.85 20.47 0.68
N VAL A 462 -9.05 19.43 0.69
CA VAL A 462 -9.47 18.13 0.19
C VAL A 462 -10.34 17.55 1.31
N SER A 463 -11.64 17.51 1.07
CA SER A 463 -12.49 16.59 1.80
C SER A 463 -11.89 15.19 1.64
N HIS A 464 -11.87 14.40 2.69
CA HIS A 464 -11.26 13.08 2.85
C HIS A 464 -11.67 11.99 1.83
N GLN A 465 -12.01 12.33 0.58
CA GLN A 465 -12.55 11.39 -0.41
C GLN A 465 -12.13 11.66 -1.88
N ALA A 466 -11.08 12.44 -2.12
CA ALA A 466 -10.62 12.62 -3.51
C ALA A 466 -9.12 12.27 -3.64
N PRO A 467 -8.72 11.54 -4.70
CA PRO A 467 -7.32 11.25 -4.95
C PRO A 467 -6.53 12.55 -5.13
N PHE A 468 -5.36 12.62 -4.51
CA PHE A 468 -4.47 13.77 -4.57
C PHE A 468 -4.15 14.12 -6.02
N ARG A 469 -4.46 15.36 -6.42
CA ARG A 469 -4.02 15.92 -7.69
C ARG A 469 -3.10 17.11 -7.40
N TYR A 470 -1.82 16.93 -7.71
CA TYR A 470 -0.86 18.03 -7.67
C TYR A 470 -1.24 19.09 -8.71
N ALA A 471 -1.56 20.31 -8.26
CA ALA A 471 -1.75 21.44 -9.15
C ALA A 471 -0.36 21.99 -9.52
N PHE A 472 0.11 21.71 -10.72
CA PHE A 472 1.33 22.31 -11.26
C PHE A 472 1.13 23.82 -11.46
N LEU A 473 1.96 24.63 -10.83
CA LEU A 473 2.01 26.06 -11.09
C LEU A 473 2.87 26.36 -12.33
N LYS A 474 2.28 27.03 -13.31
CA LYS A 474 3.06 27.72 -14.36
C LYS A 474 3.91 28.80 -13.69
N ARG A 475 5.23 28.75 -13.85
CA ARG A 475 6.10 29.93 -13.75
C ARG A 475 5.91 30.83 -14.96
#